data_26872ea1b9b301d27ece8ed7c9f22786
#
_entry.id   26872ea1b9b301d27ece8ed7c9f22786
#
_cell.length_a   1.000
_cell.length_b   1.000
_cell.length_c   1.000
_cell.angle_alpha   90.00
_cell.angle_beta   90.00
_cell.angle_gamma   90.00
#
_symmetry.space_group_name_H-M   'P 1'
#
loop_
_entity.id
_entity.type
_entity.pdbx_description
1 polymer ?
#
loop_
_entity_poly.entity_id
_entity_poly.type
_entity_poly.pdbx_seq_one_letter_code
_entity_poly.pdbx_strand_id
1 'polypeptide(L)'
;MNNNFKEAFERTKIAGSIAAGALEEVNKIIEPGISTDEIDKICYEYINDNKAYSAPLFYKGFPKSCCTSTNHVVCHGIPSAKVLKEGDIVNVDVTALKDGWHGDTSRMFKIGNVSIKAEKLIKTTYDSMMKAINIVKDGIHLGDIGSTIQTHVEAEGFSVVQDFCGHGIG
;
A
#
# COMPACT_ATOMS: atom_id res chain seq x y z
N MET A 1 25.65 14.42 -8.42
CA MET A 1 24.43 14.42 -7.57
C MET A 1 24.67 15.33 -6.39
N ASN A 2 23.74 16.24 -6.14
CA ASN A 2 23.83 17.14 -4.99
C ASN A 2 23.80 16.28 -3.68
N ASN A 3 24.66 16.58 -2.70
CA ASN A 3 24.75 15.82 -1.44
C ASN A 3 23.39 15.69 -0.75
N ASN A 4 22.53 16.70 -0.85
CA ASN A 4 21.19 16.70 -0.30
C ASN A 4 20.27 15.64 -0.93
N PHE A 5 20.42 15.37 -2.23
CA PHE A 5 19.61 14.35 -2.90
C PHE A 5 19.98 12.92 -2.48
N LYS A 6 21.30 12.68 -2.34
CA LYS A 6 21.78 11.36 -1.88
C LYS A 6 21.31 11.06 -0.46
N GLU A 7 21.40 12.05 0.44
CA GLU A 7 20.89 11.89 1.80
C GLU A 7 19.39 11.65 1.83
N ALA A 8 18.61 12.45 1.09
CA ALA A 8 17.16 12.29 0.97
C ALA A 8 16.80 10.89 0.49
N PHE A 9 17.47 10.39 -0.55
CA PHE A 9 17.24 9.05 -1.09
C PHE A 9 17.49 7.95 -0.04
N GLU A 10 18.62 8.00 0.66
CA GLU A 10 18.94 6.99 1.69
C GLU A 10 17.96 7.02 2.86
N ARG A 11 17.54 8.19 3.32
CA ARG A 11 16.57 8.34 4.41
C ARG A 11 15.17 7.85 4.00
N THR A 12 14.70 8.22 2.81
CA THR A 12 13.43 7.70 2.25
C THR A 12 13.47 6.19 2.10
N LYS A 13 14.60 5.63 1.65
CA LYS A 13 14.81 4.19 1.52
C LYS A 13 14.69 3.47 2.88
N ILE A 14 15.24 4.05 3.96
CA ILE A 14 15.10 3.49 5.31
C ILE A 14 13.63 3.49 5.73
N ALA A 15 12.91 4.60 5.57
CA ALA A 15 11.49 4.68 5.90
C ALA A 15 10.66 3.69 5.07
N GLY A 16 10.93 3.59 3.76
CA GLY A 16 10.28 2.63 2.86
C GLY A 16 10.55 1.17 3.26
N SER A 17 11.77 0.86 3.72
CA SER A 17 12.11 -0.48 4.21
C SER A 17 11.33 -0.84 5.48
N ILE A 18 11.07 0.13 6.35
CA ILE A 18 10.25 -0.09 7.56
C ILE A 18 8.79 -0.35 7.16
N ALA A 19 8.22 0.44 6.25
CA ALA A 19 6.86 0.22 5.77
C ALA A 19 6.71 -1.14 5.09
N ALA A 20 7.65 -1.52 4.22
CA ALA A 20 7.66 -2.83 3.57
C ALA A 20 7.82 -3.98 4.58
N GLY A 21 8.68 -3.80 5.60
CA GLY A 21 8.88 -4.78 6.66
C GLY A 21 7.61 -5.04 7.48
N ALA A 22 6.81 -4.00 7.76
CA ALA A 22 5.52 -4.17 8.42
C ALA A 22 4.58 -5.06 7.60
N LEU A 23 4.55 -4.90 6.26
CA LEU A 23 3.76 -5.77 5.38
C LEU A 23 4.28 -7.22 5.35
N GLU A 24 5.59 -7.43 5.52
CA GLU A 24 6.14 -8.79 5.66
C GLU A 24 5.73 -9.45 6.98
N GLU A 25 5.64 -8.69 8.08
CA GLU A 25 5.09 -9.24 9.35
C GLU A 25 3.61 -9.61 9.20
N VAL A 26 2.82 -8.75 8.56
CA VAL A 26 1.42 -9.07 8.22
C VAL A 26 1.33 -10.36 7.38
N ASN A 27 2.22 -10.52 6.40
CA ASN A 27 2.22 -11.69 5.52
C ASN A 27 2.42 -13.03 6.27
N LYS A 28 3.07 -13.01 7.44
CA LYS A 28 3.32 -14.22 8.24
C LYS A 28 2.08 -14.73 8.97
N ILE A 29 1.11 -13.84 9.20
CA ILE A 29 -0.02 -14.13 10.11
C ILE A 29 -1.39 -13.99 9.44
N ILE A 30 -1.43 -13.43 8.22
CA ILE A 30 -2.70 -13.11 7.56
C ILE A 30 -3.35 -14.39 7.03
N GLU A 31 -4.48 -14.75 7.64
CA GLU A 31 -5.26 -15.95 7.30
C GLU A 31 -6.76 -15.74 7.61
N PRO A 32 -7.64 -16.63 7.15
CA PRO A 32 -9.03 -16.58 7.56
C PRO A 32 -9.16 -16.65 9.08
N GLY A 33 -9.94 -15.73 9.65
CA GLY A 33 -10.15 -15.64 11.11
C GLY A 33 -9.42 -14.50 11.80
N ILE A 34 -8.41 -13.89 11.16
CA ILE A 34 -7.75 -12.69 11.71
C ILE A 34 -8.66 -11.46 11.59
N SER A 35 -8.63 -10.60 12.59
CA SER A 35 -9.30 -9.29 12.51
C SER A 35 -8.40 -8.23 11.88
N THR A 36 -9.01 -7.20 11.30
CA THR A 36 -8.23 -6.07 10.78
C THR A 36 -7.59 -5.22 11.89
N ASP A 37 -8.10 -5.28 13.13
CA ASP A 37 -7.45 -4.69 14.32
C ASP A 37 -6.13 -5.41 14.68
N GLU A 38 -6.07 -6.73 14.51
CA GLU A 38 -4.81 -7.48 14.71
C GLU A 38 -3.77 -7.12 13.68
N ILE A 39 -4.17 -6.91 12.43
CA ILE A 39 -3.27 -6.42 11.38
C ILE A 39 -2.72 -5.03 11.74
N ASP A 40 -3.58 -4.11 12.16
CA ASP A 40 -3.18 -2.77 12.60
C ASP A 40 -2.19 -2.82 13.76
N LYS A 41 -2.46 -3.67 14.76
CA LYS A 41 -1.60 -3.86 15.92
C LYS A 41 -0.18 -4.30 15.49
N ILE A 42 -0.06 -5.26 14.59
CA ILE A 42 1.23 -5.76 14.10
C ILE A 42 1.98 -4.68 13.34
N CYS A 43 1.30 -3.94 12.46
CA CYS A 43 1.92 -2.80 11.76
C CYS A 43 2.43 -1.75 12.76
N TYR A 44 1.62 -1.40 13.76
CA TYR A 44 1.99 -0.44 14.81
C TYR A 44 3.21 -0.89 15.60
N GLU A 45 3.20 -2.14 16.10
CA GLU A 45 4.30 -2.69 16.89
C GLU A 45 5.59 -2.72 16.09
N TYR A 46 5.57 -3.23 14.86
CA TYR A 46 6.76 -3.29 14.00
C TYR A 46 7.34 -1.91 13.70
N ILE A 47 6.50 -0.93 13.38
CA ILE A 47 6.93 0.45 13.12
C ILE A 47 7.59 1.06 14.35
N ASN A 48 6.99 0.90 15.54
CA ASN A 48 7.53 1.41 16.80
C ASN A 48 8.85 0.74 17.18
N ASP A 49 8.98 -0.57 17.02
CA ASP A 49 10.21 -1.33 17.30
C ASP A 49 11.39 -0.82 16.45
N ASN A 50 11.08 -0.36 15.22
CA ASN A 50 12.04 0.29 14.33
C ASN A 50 12.25 1.79 14.65
N LYS A 51 11.71 2.28 15.78
CA LYS A 51 11.82 3.69 16.21
C LYS A 51 11.32 4.66 15.13
N ALA A 52 10.23 4.28 14.47
CA ALA A 52 9.49 5.08 13.50
C ALA A 52 8.09 5.37 14.04
N TYR A 53 7.36 6.21 13.35
CA TYR A 53 5.98 6.58 13.69
C TYR A 53 5.05 6.16 12.55
N SER A 54 3.85 5.70 12.87
CA SER A 54 2.80 5.39 11.88
C SER A 54 2.16 6.70 11.43
N ALA A 55 2.50 7.16 10.23
CA ALA A 55 2.08 8.45 9.73
C ALA A 55 0.55 8.66 9.66
N PRO A 56 -0.27 7.65 9.35
CA PRO A 56 -1.73 7.81 9.37
C PRO A 56 -2.31 8.08 10.75
N LEU A 57 -1.66 7.61 11.82
CA LEU A 57 -2.19 7.66 13.18
C LEU A 57 -2.40 9.12 13.63
N PHE A 58 -3.66 9.45 13.91
CA PHE A 58 -4.14 10.80 14.26
C PHE A 58 -4.07 11.85 13.13
N TYR A 59 -3.58 11.48 11.93
CA TYR A 59 -3.64 12.40 10.81
C TYR A 59 -5.10 12.71 10.43
N LYS A 60 -5.48 13.98 10.51
CA LYS A 60 -6.88 14.42 10.29
C LYS A 60 -7.94 13.60 11.04
N GLY A 61 -7.59 13.08 12.21
CA GLY A 61 -8.49 12.28 13.05
C GLY A 61 -8.54 10.78 12.69
N PHE A 62 -7.68 10.29 11.79
CA PHE A 62 -7.62 8.85 11.50
C PHE A 62 -7.12 8.08 12.73
N PRO A 63 -7.86 7.05 13.21
CA PRO A 63 -7.64 6.49 14.56
C PRO A 63 -6.67 5.30 14.60
N LYS A 64 -6.07 4.92 13.47
CA LYS A 64 -5.31 3.67 13.29
C LYS A 64 -3.95 3.91 12.66
N SER A 65 -3.09 2.92 12.72
CA SER A 65 -1.70 3.01 12.24
C SER A 65 -1.50 2.60 10.78
N CYS A 66 -2.46 1.87 10.22
CA CYS A 66 -2.48 1.50 8.81
C CYS A 66 -3.91 1.56 8.27
N CYS A 67 -4.06 1.40 6.94
CA CYS A 67 -5.38 1.21 6.34
C CYS A 67 -5.57 -0.25 5.95
N THR A 68 -6.81 -0.77 6.11
CA THR A 68 -7.19 -2.13 5.71
C THR A 68 -8.45 -2.10 4.87
N SER A 69 -8.27 -2.10 3.56
CA SER A 69 -9.37 -1.96 2.59
C SER A 69 -9.80 -3.33 2.06
N THR A 70 -10.90 -3.88 2.60
CA THR A 70 -11.38 -5.22 2.30
C THR A 70 -12.42 -5.19 1.19
N ASN A 71 -12.26 -6.03 0.16
CA ASN A 71 -13.19 -6.26 -0.94
C ASN A 71 -13.58 -4.97 -1.69
N HIS A 72 -14.79 -4.45 -1.46
CA HIS A 72 -15.34 -3.27 -2.12
C HIS A 72 -14.88 -1.92 -1.54
N VAL A 73 -14.13 -1.94 -0.45
CA VAL A 73 -13.54 -0.72 0.12
C VAL A 73 -12.38 -0.28 -0.77
N VAL A 74 -12.51 0.87 -1.41
CA VAL A 74 -11.57 1.35 -2.43
C VAL A 74 -10.21 1.67 -1.82
N CYS A 75 -10.19 2.47 -0.73
CA CYS A 75 -8.97 2.84 0.01
C CYS A 75 -9.35 3.35 1.40
N HIS A 76 -8.34 3.62 2.25
CA HIS A 76 -8.46 4.21 3.58
C HIS A 76 -9.42 3.48 4.51
N GLY A 77 -9.59 2.16 4.33
CA GLY A 77 -10.39 1.34 5.24
C GLY A 77 -9.83 1.38 6.66
N ILE A 78 -10.70 1.66 7.65
CA ILE A 78 -10.29 1.77 9.05
C ILE A 78 -10.26 0.38 9.66
N PRO A 79 -9.12 -0.09 10.20
CA PRO A 79 -9.04 -1.30 10.99
C PRO A 79 -10.07 -1.37 12.12
N SER A 80 -10.64 -2.54 12.32
CA SER A 80 -11.70 -2.78 13.30
C SER A 80 -11.74 -4.25 13.73
N ALA A 81 -12.68 -4.61 14.58
CA ALA A 81 -12.95 -6.01 14.93
C ALA A 81 -13.51 -6.87 13.78
N LYS A 82 -13.52 -6.34 12.54
CA LYS A 82 -13.93 -7.10 11.35
C LYS A 82 -12.98 -8.25 11.11
N VAL A 83 -13.51 -9.46 11.15
CA VAL A 83 -12.77 -10.69 10.89
C VAL A 83 -12.76 -10.98 9.38
N LEU A 84 -11.58 -11.26 8.85
CA LEU A 84 -11.37 -11.67 7.46
C LEU A 84 -11.81 -13.13 7.26
N LYS A 85 -12.44 -13.41 6.13
CA LYS A 85 -13.00 -14.70 5.78
C LYS A 85 -12.35 -15.29 4.55
N GLU A 86 -12.42 -16.58 4.43
CA GLU A 86 -12.07 -17.29 3.18
C GLU A 86 -12.71 -16.60 1.97
N GLY A 87 -11.93 -16.31 0.96
CA GLY A 87 -12.36 -15.64 -0.26
C GLY A 87 -12.27 -14.11 -0.24
N ASP A 88 -11.99 -13.48 0.92
CA ASP A 88 -11.76 -12.03 0.99
C ASP A 88 -10.43 -11.65 0.33
N ILE A 89 -10.39 -10.45 -0.18
CA ILE A 89 -9.13 -9.75 -0.55
C ILE A 89 -9.02 -8.49 0.30
N VAL A 90 -7.82 -8.18 0.77
CA VAL A 90 -7.59 -6.97 1.56
C VAL A 90 -6.32 -6.27 1.12
N ASN A 91 -6.42 -4.96 0.88
CA ASN A 91 -5.26 -4.10 0.74
C ASN A 91 -4.86 -3.60 2.13
N VAL A 92 -3.62 -3.84 2.51
CA VAL A 92 -3.00 -3.26 3.71
C VAL A 92 -2.03 -2.19 3.25
N ASP A 93 -2.24 -0.97 3.73
CA ASP A 93 -1.51 0.23 3.30
C ASP A 93 -0.84 0.87 4.51
N VAL A 94 0.48 1.01 4.42
CA VAL A 94 1.35 1.37 5.53
C VAL A 94 2.23 2.55 5.15
N THR A 95 2.18 3.61 5.96
CA THR A 95 3.10 4.74 5.84
C THR A 95 3.91 4.89 7.13
N ALA A 96 5.21 4.69 7.05
CA ALA A 96 6.14 4.89 8.16
C ALA A 96 6.86 6.24 8.06
N LEU A 97 6.91 6.98 9.17
CA LEU A 97 7.66 8.22 9.31
C LEU A 97 8.90 7.95 10.16
N LYS A 98 10.09 8.10 9.56
CA LYS A 98 11.37 7.90 10.23
C LYS A 98 12.26 9.13 10.07
N ASP A 99 12.62 9.76 11.18
CA ASP A 99 13.52 10.92 11.21
C ASP A 99 13.11 12.06 10.23
N GLY A 100 11.79 12.27 10.10
CA GLY A 100 11.21 13.28 9.21
C GLY A 100 10.99 12.83 7.76
N TRP A 101 11.27 11.55 7.42
CA TRP A 101 11.11 11.01 6.08
C TRP A 101 10.03 9.93 6.04
N HIS A 102 9.18 9.96 5.01
CA HIS A 102 8.10 9.01 4.84
C HIS A 102 8.51 7.85 3.93
N GLY A 103 8.03 6.67 4.28
CA GLY A 103 7.99 5.50 3.39
C GLY A 103 6.58 4.99 3.32
N ASP A 104 6.03 4.90 2.12
CA ASP A 104 4.63 4.60 1.85
C ASP A 104 4.52 3.43 0.88
N THR A 105 3.82 2.38 1.26
CA THR A 105 3.64 1.19 0.43
C THR A 105 2.41 0.40 0.85
N SER A 106 1.79 -0.27 -0.13
CA SER A 106 0.68 -1.16 0.14
C SER A 106 0.85 -2.52 -0.53
N ARG A 107 0.13 -3.52 -0.02
CA ARG A 107 0.09 -4.86 -0.59
C ARG A 107 -1.33 -5.44 -0.53
N MET A 108 -1.71 -6.12 -1.61
CA MET A 108 -2.91 -6.94 -1.62
C MET A 108 -2.61 -8.32 -1.03
N PHE A 109 -3.48 -8.77 -0.13
CA PHE A 109 -3.47 -10.12 0.43
C PHE A 109 -4.73 -10.87 0.03
N LYS A 110 -4.55 -12.13 -0.33
CA LYS A 110 -5.65 -13.09 -0.56
C LYS A 110 -5.89 -13.86 0.73
N ILE A 111 -7.12 -13.92 1.17
CA ILE A 111 -7.51 -14.65 2.37
C ILE A 111 -8.01 -16.03 1.96
N GLY A 112 -7.13 -17.01 2.07
CA GLY A 112 -7.40 -18.35 1.55
C GLY A 112 -7.57 -18.38 0.03
N ASN A 113 -8.54 -19.18 -0.45
CA ASN A 113 -8.85 -19.31 -1.87
C ASN A 113 -9.83 -18.21 -2.30
N VAL A 114 -9.40 -17.34 -3.20
CA VAL A 114 -10.23 -16.25 -3.73
C VAL A 114 -10.80 -16.60 -5.10
N SER A 115 -11.81 -15.83 -5.54
CA SER A 115 -12.41 -16.03 -6.85
C SER A 115 -11.41 -15.71 -7.99
N ILE A 116 -11.60 -16.36 -9.14
CA ILE A 116 -10.81 -16.08 -10.37
C ILE A 116 -10.85 -14.59 -10.74
N LYS A 117 -12.01 -13.94 -10.53
CA LYS A 117 -12.15 -12.51 -10.79
C LYS A 117 -11.29 -11.68 -9.85
N ALA A 118 -11.22 -12.04 -8.57
CA ALA A 118 -10.39 -11.36 -7.58
C ALA A 118 -8.89 -11.55 -7.88
N GLU A 119 -8.47 -12.76 -8.25
CA GLU A 119 -7.10 -13.03 -8.69
C GLU A 119 -6.72 -12.21 -9.92
N LYS A 120 -7.62 -12.17 -10.92
CA LYS A 120 -7.42 -11.37 -12.12
C LYS A 120 -7.28 -9.88 -11.78
N LEU A 121 -8.12 -9.34 -10.88
CA LEU A 121 -8.05 -7.95 -10.44
C LEU A 121 -6.71 -7.65 -9.78
N ILE A 122 -6.27 -8.46 -8.82
CA ILE A 122 -5.00 -8.30 -8.12
C ILE A 122 -3.83 -8.31 -9.12
N LYS A 123 -3.81 -9.30 -9.99
CA LYS A 123 -2.75 -9.43 -11.01
C LYS A 123 -2.73 -8.24 -11.97
N THR A 124 -3.87 -7.85 -12.51
CA THR A 124 -3.98 -6.70 -13.43
C THR A 124 -3.49 -5.41 -12.77
N THR A 125 -3.88 -5.17 -11.50
CA THR A 125 -3.43 -4.00 -10.73
C THR A 125 -1.92 -4.00 -10.54
N TYR A 126 -1.35 -5.12 -10.13
CA TYR A 126 0.10 -5.27 -9.96
C TYR A 126 0.84 -5.07 -11.29
N ASP A 127 0.40 -5.73 -12.36
CA ASP A 127 1.03 -5.61 -13.68
C ASP A 127 0.96 -4.17 -14.21
N SER A 128 -0.14 -3.44 -13.95
CA SER A 128 -0.28 -2.04 -14.36
C SER A 128 0.72 -1.14 -13.64
N MET A 129 0.89 -1.34 -12.33
CA MET A 129 1.89 -0.64 -11.52
C MET A 129 3.31 -0.89 -12.06
N MET A 130 3.67 -2.14 -12.29
CA MET A 130 5.00 -2.51 -12.80
C MET A 130 5.26 -1.94 -14.20
N LYS A 131 4.26 -1.91 -15.08
CA LYS A 131 4.36 -1.25 -16.38
C LYS A 131 4.61 0.26 -16.24
N ALA A 132 3.89 0.91 -15.33
CA ALA A 132 4.06 2.33 -15.06
C ALA A 132 5.45 2.65 -14.47
N ILE A 133 5.95 1.83 -13.55
CA ILE A 133 7.32 1.97 -13.02
C ILE A 133 8.36 1.86 -14.14
N ASN A 134 8.20 0.91 -15.05
CA ASN A 134 9.16 0.63 -16.12
C ASN A 134 9.28 1.74 -17.17
N ILE A 135 8.28 2.61 -17.31
CA ILE A 135 8.36 3.76 -18.22
C ILE A 135 9.04 4.98 -17.58
N VAL A 136 9.24 4.99 -16.26
CA VAL A 136 9.80 6.15 -15.55
C VAL A 136 11.26 6.36 -15.96
N LYS A 137 11.51 7.49 -16.62
CA LYS A 137 12.83 7.93 -17.07
C LYS A 137 12.83 9.42 -17.29
N ASP A 138 13.98 10.00 -17.53
CA ASP A 138 14.09 11.41 -17.90
C ASP A 138 13.29 11.73 -19.18
N GLY A 139 12.58 12.84 -19.16
CA GLY A 139 11.78 13.35 -20.28
C GLY A 139 10.35 12.82 -20.41
N ILE A 140 9.87 11.90 -19.55
CA ILE A 140 8.45 11.53 -19.55
C ILE A 140 7.58 12.60 -18.87
N HIS A 141 6.30 12.62 -19.20
CA HIS A 141 5.32 13.45 -18.50
C HIS A 141 4.65 12.65 -17.38
N LEU A 142 4.23 13.34 -16.32
CA LEU A 142 3.52 12.69 -15.21
C LEU A 142 2.25 11.96 -15.67
N GLY A 143 1.55 12.51 -16.68
CA GLY A 143 0.37 11.89 -17.29
C GLY A 143 0.64 10.55 -17.99
N ASP A 144 1.89 10.28 -18.39
CA ASP A 144 2.24 9.01 -19.06
C ASP A 144 2.10 7.83 -18.08
N ILE A 145 2.34 8.05 -16.78
CA ILE A 145 2.15 7.06 -15.72
C ILE A 145 0.68 6.65 -15.65
N GLY A 146 -0.23 7.61 -15.49
CA GLY A 146 -1.66 7.36 -15.43
C GLY A 146 -2.21 6.74 -16.70
N SER A 147 -1.79 7.23 -17.86
CA SER A 147 -2.20 6.68 -19.18
C SER A 147 -1.74 5.23 -19.36
N THR A 148 -0.53 4.88 -18.93
CA THR A 148 -0.03 3.50 -18.98
C THR A 148 -0.86 2.57 -18.11
N ILE A 149 -1.18 2.99 -16.87
CA ILE A 149 -2.04 2.23 -15.96
C ILE A 149 -3.43 2.04 -16.57
N GLN A 150 -4.07 3.12 -16.97
CA GLN A 150 -5.42 3.11 -17.51
C GLN A 150 -5.54 2.21 -18.75
N THR A 151 -4.65 2.35 -19.72
CA THR A 151 -4.63 1.55 -20.93
C THR A 151 -4.57 0.05 -20.63
N HIS A 152 -3.73 -0.34 -19.67
CA HIS A 152 -3.61 -1.75 -19.30
C HIS A 152 -4.85 -2.27 -18.56
N VAL A 153 -5.33 -1.51 -17.58
CA VAL A 153 -6.46 -1.91 -16.72
C VAL A 153 -7.75 -2.04 -17.54
N GLU A 154 -8.01 -1.08 -18.45
CA GLU A 154 -9.20 -1.09 -19.31
C GLU A 154 -9.14 -2.23 -20.34
N ALA A 155 -7.98 -2.53 -20.90
CA ALA A 155 -7.80 -3.67 -21.82
C ALA A 155 -8.10 -5.02 -21.14
N GLU A 156 -7.91 -5.12 -19.83
CA GLU A 156 -8.24 -6.29 -19.02
C GLU A 156 -9.70 -6.32 -18.53
N GLY A 157 -10.51 -5.32 -18.90
CA GLY A 157 -11.93 -5.21 -18.58
C GLY A 157 -12.23 -4.69 -17.18
N PHE A 158 -11.29 -3.95 -16.59
CA PHE A 158 -11.47 -3.22 -15.33
C PHE A 158 -11.50 -1.70 -15.60
N SER A 159 -11.74 -0.92 -14.56
CA SER A 159 -11.72 0.54 -14.62
C SER A 159 -10.78 1.12 -13.56
N VAL A 160 -10.23 2.30 -13.83
CA VAL A 160 -9.41 3.04 -12.89
C VAL A 160 -10.31 3.95 -12.04
N VAL A 161 -10.04 4.04 -10.74
CA VAL A 161 -10.72 4.98 -9.85
C VAL A 161 -10.35 6.41 -10.24
N GLN A 162 -11.36 7.27 -10.47
CA GLN A 162 -11.17 8.64 -10.95
C GLN A 162 -11.11 9.68 -9.84
N ASP A 163 -11.66 9.35 -8.66
CA ASP A 163 -11.81 10.28 -7.54
C ASP A 163 -10.54 10.44 -6.69
N PHE A 164 -9.53 9.63 -6.95
CA PHE A 164 -8.23 9.66 -6.29
C PHE A 164 -7.11 9.76 -7.32
N CYS A 165 -5.97 10.29 -6.88
CA CYS A 165 -4.80 10.44 -7.75
C CYS A 165 -3.54 9.88 -7.07
N GLY A 166 -2.51 9.62 -7.87
CA GLY A 166 -1.18 9.36 -7.36
C GLY A 166 -0.57 10.62 -6.74
N HIS A 167 0.36 10.43 -5.81
CA HIS A 167 1.00 11.52 -5.08
C HIS A 167 2.47 11.23 -4.80
N GLY A 168 3.22 12.28 -4.48
CA GLY A 168 4.60 12.15 -3.99
C GLY A 168 4.63 11.80 -2.49
N ILE A 169 5.82 11.52 -1.99
CA ILE A 169 6.05 11.13 -0.59
C ILE A 169 6.79 12.27 0.15
N GLY A 170 6.17 13.38 0.37
CA GLY A 170 6.70 14.48 1.17
C GLY A 170 7.38 15.59 0.47
#